data_4d585ba89dc617c9cddc0d1dad8285be
#
_entry.id   4d585ba89dc617c9cddc0d1dad8285be
#
_cell.length_a   1.000
_cell.length_b   1.000
_cell.length_c   1.000
_cell.angle_alpha   90.00
_cell.angle_beta   90.00
_cell.angle_gamma   90.00
#
_symmetry.space_group_name_H-M   'P 1'
#
loop_
_entity.id
_entity.type
_entity.pdbx_description
1 polymer ?
#
loop_
_entity_poly.entity_id
_entity_poly.type
_entity_poly.pdbx_seq_one_letter_code
_entity_poly.pdbx_strand_id
1 'polypeptide(L)'
;MNIIYFTLIFTLLSSFATPDEQKILHEWTPAAVVSDEAVKAYSLDSCFKAYPINDAIFARMQGKSFKQNCTMPRASLRYLRMLHRNTEGKTQLGEIVCNQSIANDLLDIFRKLYEAGYKIERITLIDDYNADDETSMRANNTSCFNFRVVSGTTKLSKHSQGLAIDINPLFNPHVSQGG
;
A
#
# COMPACT_ATOMS: atom_id res chain seq x y z
N MET A 1 35.13 -27.05 47.43
CA MET A 1 35.08 -26.73 46.00
C MET A 1 33.61 -26.51 45.67
N ASN A 2 33.14 -25.24 45.76
CA ASN A 2 31.72 -24.88 45.55
C ASN A 2 31.51 -24.58 44.09
N ILE A 3 30.71 -25.42 43.41
CA ILE A 3 30.29 -25.21 42.01
C ILE A 3 29.03 -24.33 42.05
N ILE A 4 29.16 -23.10 41.61
CA ILE A 4 28.02 -22.17 41.45
C ILE A 4 27.41 -22.46 40.12
N TYR A 5 26.19 -23.04 40.12
CA TYR A 5 25.37 -23.17 38.91
C TYR A 5 24.76 -21.82 38.56
N PHE A 6 25.21 -21.20 37.46
CA PHE A 6 24.56 -20.05 36.85
C PHE A 6 23.38 -20.57 36.03
N THR A 7 22.19 -20.47 36.59
CA THR A 7 20.95 -20.75 35.83
C THR A 7 20.65 -19.55 34.95
N LEU A 8 20.92 -19.67 33.65
CA LEU A 8 20.52 -18.66 32.64
C LEU A 8 19.02 -18.73 32.47
N ILE A 9 18.28 -17.81 33.09
CA ILE A 9 16.83 -17.65 32.85
C ILE A 9 16.70 -16.93 31.52
N PHE A 10 16.38 -17.69 30.43
CA PHE A 10 15.93 -17.15 29.18
C PHE A 10 14.48 -16.69 29.40
N THR A 11 14.27 -15.42 29.68
CA THR A 11 12.94 -14.81 29.59
C THR A 11 12.56 -14.73 28.12
N LEU A 12 11.69 -15.65 27.65
CA LEU A 12 10.96 -15.49 26.42
C LEU A 12 10.09 -14.22 26.60
N LEU A 13 10.56 -13.10 26.08
CA LEU A 13 9.70 -11.93 25.84
C LEU A 13 8.74 -12.34 24.71
N SER A 14 7.58 -12.88 25.06
CA SER A 14 6.46 -12.96 24.13
C SER A 14 6.03 -11.52 23.86
N SER A 15 6.34 -11.02 22.66
CA SER A 15 5.85 -9.72 22.22
C SER A 15 4.33 -9.87 21.96
N PHE A 16 3.54 -9.21 22.80
CA PHE A 16 2.10 -9.10 22.58
C PHE A 16 1.84 -7.87 21.72
N ALA A 17 0.80 -7.95 20.89
CA ALA A 17 0.29 -6.79 20.17
C ALA A 17 -0.05 -5.66 21.15
N THR A 18 0.42 -4.46 20.89
CA THR A 18 0.11 -3.30 21.73
C THR A 18 -1.28 -2.75 21.43
N PRO A 19 -1.98 -2.11 22.42
CA PRO A 19 -3.24 -1.44 22.16
C PRO A 19 -3.15 -0.39 21.05
N ASP A 20 -2.02 0.30 20.93
CA ASP A 20 -1.78 1.32 19.91
C ASP A 20 -1.71 0.69 18.50
N GLU A 21 -1.02 -0.45 18.34
CA GLU A 21 -0.98 -1.17 17.07
C GLU A 21 -2.34 -1.69 16.65
N GLN A 22 -3.16 -2.17 17.61
CA GLN A 22 -4.54 -2.59 17.33
C GLN A 22 -5.38 -1.40 16.87
N LYS A 23 -5.24 -0.24 17.50
CA LYS A 23 -5.91 0.99 17.07
C LYS A 23 -5.49 1.40 15.64
N ILE A 24 -4.18 1.38 15.34
CA ILE A 24 -3.62 1.65 14.01
C ILE A 24 -4.25 0.74 12.94
N LEU A 25 -4.39 -0.56 13.23
CA LEU A 25 -4.99 -1.54 12.31
C LEU A 25 -6.50 -1.30 12.12
N HIS A 26 -7.24 -1.01 13.19
CA HIS A 26 -8.68 -0.72 13.12
C HIS A 26 -8.98 0.56 12.34
N GLU A 27 -8.27 1.65 12.63
CA GLU A 27 -8.42 2.93 11.94
C GLU A 27 -7.79 2.89 10.55
N TRP A 28 -6.90 1.97 10.32
CA TRP A 28 -6.07 1.82 9.12
C TRP A 28 -5.27 3.08 8.82
N THR A 29 -4.19 3.27 9.56
CA THR A 29 -3.27 4.40 9.36
C THR A 29 -2.23 4.02 8.28
N PRO A 30 -2.35 4.51 7.03
CA PRO A 30 -1.41 4.17 5.96
C PRO A 30 0.03 4.56 6.33
N ALA A 31 0.99 3.79 5.83
CA ALA A 31 2.41 3.90 6.11
C ALA A 31 2.82 3.60 7.57
N ALA A 32 1.90 3.33 8.49
CA ALA A 32 2.26 2.88 9.83
C ALA A 32 2.89 1.48 9.80
N VAL A 33 3.89 1.28 10.65
CA VAL A 33 4.53 -0.02 10.87
C VAL A 33 3.89 -0.68 12.08
N VAL A 34 3.61 -1.98 11.95
CA VAL A 34 3.05 -2.80 13.03
C VAL A 34 3.80 -4.12 13.15
N SER A 35 3.71 -4.77 14.31
CA SER A 35 4.28 -6.08 14.53
C SER A 35 3.47 -7.20 13.84
N ASP A 36 4.12 -8.31 13.55
CA ASP A 36 3.44 -9.49 13.00
C ASP A 36 2.45 -10.09 14.03
N GLU A 37 2.73 -9.92 15.31
CA GLU A 37 1.82 -10.28 16.42
C GLU A 37 0.54 -9.44 16.38
N ALA A 38 0.64 -8.14 16.11
CA ALA A 38 -0.53 -7.28 15.97
C ALA A 38 -1.39 -7.68 14.76
N VAL A 39 -0.76 -8.00 13.63
CA VAL A 39 -1.46 -8.52 12.43
C VAL A 39 -2.16 -9.85 12.75
N LYS A 40 -1.49 -10.76 13.44
CA LYS A 40 -2.07 -12.05 13.83
C LYS A 40 -3.28 -11.89 14.74
N ALA A 41 -3.21 -10.96 15.70
CA ALA A 41 -4.32 -10.66 16.61
C ALA A 41 -5.50 -9.99 15.90
N TYR A 42 -5.23 -9.14 14.90
CA TYR A 42 -6.25 -8.45 14.10
C TYR A 42 -6.88 -9.35 13.04
N SER A 43 -6.24 -10.38 12.59
CA SER A 43 -6.49 -11.29 11.46
C SER A 43 -5.90 -10.79 10.15
N LEU A 44 -5.03 -11.62 9.56
CA LEU A 44 -4.41 -11.36 8.26
C LEU A 44 -5.46 -11.13 7.15
N ASP A 45 -6.55 -11.90 7.16
CA ASP A 45 -7.64 -11.77 6.17
C ASP A 45 -8.36 -10.42 6.26
N SER A 46 -8.35 -9.79 7.43
CA SER A 46 -8.92 -8.45 7.63
C SER A 46 -8.04 -7.34 7.10
N CYS A 47 -6.75 -7.63 6.84
CA CYS A 47 -5.78 -6.67 6.34
C CYS A 47 -5.80 -6.51 4.81
N PHE A 48 -6.46 -7.41 4.06
CA PHE A 48 -6.55 -7.37 2.60
C PHE A 48 -8.00 -7.22 2.18
N LYS A 49 -8.46 -5.98 2.04
CA LYS A 49 -9.86 -5.65 1.79
C LYS A 49 -10.03 -4.56 0.74
N ALA A 50 -11.07 -4.71 -0.07
CA ALA A 50 -11.53 -3.69 -1.02
C ALA A 50 -12.80 -3.03 -0.51
N TYR A 51 -12.86 -1.70 -0.58
CA TYR A 51 -13.99 -0.90 -0.15
C TYR A 51 -14.45 0.03 -1.28
N PRO A 52 -15.73 0.37 -1.36
CA PRO A 52 -16.18 1.52 -2.14
C PRO A 52 -15.43 2.79 -1.68
N ILE A 53 -15.20 3.72 -2.60
CA ILE A 53 -14.61 5.02 -2.26
C ILE A 53 -15.61 5.81 -1.40
N ASN A 54 -15.33 5.97 -0.12
CA ASN A 54 -16.13 6.80 0.80
C ASN A 54 -15.78 8.29 0.63
N ASP A 55 -16.52 9.18 1.30
CA ASP A 55 -16.33 10.63 1.15
C ASP A 55 -14.97 11.11 1.69
N ALA A 56 -14.45 10.48 2.74
CA ALA A 56 -13.14 10.83 3.29
C ALA A 56 -12.00 10.52 2.29
N ILE A 57 -12.02 9.34 1.68
CA ILE A 57 -11.05 8.97 0.62
C ILE A 57 -11.25 9.86 -0.61
N PHE A 58 -12.52 10.07 -1.03
CA PHE A 58 -12.80 10.92 -2.17
C PHE A 58 -12.31 12.35 -2.00
N ALA A 59 -12.46 12.94 -0.80
CA ALA A 59 -11.96 14.28 -0.50
C ALA A 59 -10.42 14.38 -0.64
N ARG A 60 -9.66 13.32 -0.34
CA ARG A 60 -8.21 13.28 -0.58
C ARG A 60 -7.87 13.28 -2.07
N MET A 61 -8.72 12.64 -2.91
CA MET A 61 -8.51 12.44 -4.34
C MET A 61 -8.98 13.64 -5.17
N GLN A 62 -10.02 14.34 -4.71
CA GLN A 62 -10.70 15.39 -5.47
C GLN A 62 -9.75 16.57 -5.80
N GLY A 63 -9.71 16.92 -7.09
CA GLY A 63 -8.80 17.95 -7.61
C GLY A 63 -7.34 17.49 -7.80
N LYS A 64 -7.01 16.28 -7.36
CA LYS A 64 -5.68 15.67 -7.50
C LYS A 64 -5.72 14.50 -8.49
N SER A 65 -5.71 13.24 -8.02
CA SER A 65 -5.86 12.08 -8.90
C SER A 65 -7.23 12.00 -9.55
N PHE A 66 -8.29 12.48 -8.87
CA PHE A 66 -9.62 12.61 -9.42
C PHE A 66 -9.90 14.06 -9.83
N LYS A 67 -9.41 14.45 -11.02
CA LYS A 67 -9.50 15.81 -11.54
C LYS A 67 -10.94 16.17 -11.90
N GLN A 68 -11.24 17.47 -12.04
CA GLN A 68 -12.57 17.97 -12.38
C GLN A 68 -13.09 17.39 -13.71
N ASN A 69 -12.20 17.17 -14.67
CA ASN A 69 -12.52 16.57 -15.97
C ASN A 69 -12.39 15.04 -16.00
N CYS A 70 -12.28 14.40 -14.83
CA CYS A 70 -12.21 12.94 -14.76
C CYS A 70 -13.49 12.29 -15.25
N THR A 71 -13.36 11.39 -16.23
CA THR A 71 -14.49 10.68 -16.84
C THR A 71 -14.79 9.34 -16.17
N MET A 72 -13.96 8.92 -15.21
CA MET A 72 -14.19 7.67 -14.48
C MET A 72 -15.29 7.85 -13.44
N PRO A 73 -16.34 6.99 -13.42
CA PRO A 73 -17.30 7.00 -12.33
C PRO A 73 -16.62 6.63 -11.01
N ARG A 74 -16.83 7.41 -9.93
CA ARG A 74 -16.35 7.08 -8.59
C ARG A 74 -16.74 5.66 -8.17
N ALA A 75 -17.97 5.24 -8.53
CA ALA A 75 -18.51 3.92 -8.22
C ALA A 75 -17.75 2.76 -8.86
N SER A 76 -16.99 3.00 -9.95
CA SER A 76 -16.15 1.99 -10.59
C SER A 76 -14.77 1.83 -9.96
N LEU A 77 -14.45 2.65 -8.98
CA LEU A 77 -13.19 2.59 -8.23
C LEU A 77 -13.36 1.87 -6.89
N ARG A 78 -12.27 1.29 -6.40
CA ARG A 78 -12.17 0.67 -5.07
C ARG A 78 -10.95 1.20 -4.34
N TYR A 79 -11.12 1.45 -3.06
CA TYR A 79 -10.05 1.70 -2.11
C TYR A 79 -9.63 0.37 -1.50
N LEU A 80 -8.38 0.01 -1.67
CA LEU A 80 -7.82 -1.24 -1.15
C LEU A 80 -6.94 -0.92 0.07
N ARG A 81 -7.09 -1.74 1.09
CA ARG A 81 -6.18 -1.84 2.23
C ARG A 81 -5.38 -3.12 2.09
N MET A 82 -4.09 -3.06 2.31
CA MET A 82 -3.19 -4.20 2.22
C MET A 82 -1.96 -4.02 3.09
N LEU A 83 -1.31 -5.13 3.42
CA LEU A 83 0.00 -5.11 4.06
C LEU A 83 1.09 -5.28 3.01
N HIS A 84 2.26 -4.74 3.31
CA HIS A 84 3.49 -5.04 2.58
C HIS A 84 4.68 -5.14 3.54
N ARG A 85 5.75 -5.78 3.10
CA ARG A 85 7.05 -5.71 3.77
C ARG A 85 7.79 -4.48 3.23
N ASN A 86 8.16 -3.55 4.09
CA ASN A 86 8.98 -2.40 3.68
C ASN A 86 10.44 -2.81 3.42
N THR A 87 11.30 -1.89 3.07
CA THR A 87 12.72 -2.15 2.76
C THR A 87 13.48 -2.73 3.95
N GLU A 88 13.06 -2.44 5.19
CA GLU A 88 13.61 -3.02 6.41
C GLU A 88 13.05 -4.42 6.73
N GLY A 89 12.08 -4.90 5.94
CA GLY A 89 11.39 -6.17 6.16
C GLY A 89 10.29 -6.11 7.22
N LYS A 90 9.94 -4.92 7.72
CA LYS A 90 8.85 -4.72 8.69
C LYS A 90 7.51 -4.72 7.98
N THR A 91 6.47 -5.17 8.69
CA THR A 91 5.08 -5.07 8.20
C THR A 91 4.60 -3.62 8.24
N GLN A 92 4.13 -3.14 7.11
CA GLN A 92 3.63 -1.78 6.95
C GLN A 92 2.24 -1.78 6.28
N LEU A 93 1.36 -0.86 6.72
CA LEU A 93 0.03 -0.70 6.16
C LEU A 93 0.09 0.09 4.86
N GLY A 94 -0.49 -0.47 3.81
CA GLY A 94 -0.59 0.14 2.49
C GLY A 94 -2.02 0.47 2.09
N GLU A 95 -2.15 1.42 1.18
CA GLU A 95 -3.42 1.80 0.58
C GLU A 95 -3.27 2.12 -0.92
N ILE A 96 -4.25 1.74 -1.72
CA ILE A 96 -4.26 2.03 -3.16
C ILE A 96 -5.69 2.23 -3.67
N VAL A 97 -5.86 3.04 -4.70
CA VAL A 97 -7.13 3.11 -5.44
C VAL A 97 -6.94 2.48 -6.81
N CYS A 98 -7.85 1.57 -7.19
CA CYS A 98 -7.84 0.91 -8.49
C CYS A 98 -9.25 0.74 -9.06
N ASN A 99 -9.34 0.27 -10.30
CA ASN A 99 -10.61 -0.13 -10.89
C ASN A 99 -11.17 -1.37 -10.16
N GLN A 100 -12.50 -1.40 -9.97
CA GLN A 100 -13.18 -2.54 -9.34
C GLN A 100 -12.93 -3.87 -10.04
N SER A 101 -12.72 -3.85 -11.36
CA SER A 101 -12.54 -5.07 -12.16
C SER A 101 -11.25 -5.83 -11.84
N ILE A 102 -10.23 -5.16 -11.27
CA ILE A 102 -8.95 -5.76 -10.90
C ILE A 102 -8.69 -5.77 -9.38
N ALA A 103 -9.66 -5.29 -8.59
CA ALA A 103 -9.45 -5.08 -7.16
C ALA A 103 -9.12 -6.38 -6.41
N ASN A 104 -9.83 -7.46 -6.69
CA ASN A 104 -9.58 -8.76 -6.04
C ASN A 104 -8.26 -9.37 -6.49
N ASP A 105 -7.94 -9.30 -7.79
CA ASP A 105 -6.67 -9.81 -8.32
C ASP A 105 -5.48 -9.07 -7.69
N LEU A 106 -5.59 -7.75 -7.51
CA LEU A 106 -4.55 -6.97 -6.83
C LEU A 106 -4.40 -7.37 -5.36
N LEU A 107 -5.50 -7.57 -4.63
CA LEU A 107 -5.44 -8.02 -3.24
C LEU A 107 -4.75 -9.40 -3.13
N ASP A 108 -5.06 -10.33 -4.02
CA ASP A 108 -4.44 -11.65 -4.06
C ASP A 108 -2.93 -11.56 -4.40
N ILE A 109 -2.56 -10.69 -5.33
CA ILE A 109 -1.16 -10.45 -5.70
C ILE A 109 -0.40 -9.85 -4.51
N PHE A 110 -0.91 -8.77 -3.89
CA PHE A 110 -0.24 -8.14 -2.76
C PHE A 110 -0.14 -9.05 -1.54
N ARG A 111 -1.16 -9.89 -1.30
CA ARG A 111 -1.10 -10.90 -0.25
C ARG A 111 0.03 -11.89 -0.49
N LYS A 112 0.15 -12.43 -1.70
CA LYS A 112 1.23 -13.35 -2.08
C LYS A 112 2.60 -12.69 -1.97
N LEU A 113 2.73 -11.43 -2.39
CA LEU A 113 3.97 -10.67 -2.25
C LEU A 113 4.34 -10.47 -0.77
N TYR A 114 3.37 -10.13 0.07
CA TYR A 114 3.58 -9.98 1.52
C TYR A 114 4.01 -11.30 2.18
N GLU A 115 3.31 -12.40 1.90
CA GLU A 115 3.62 -13.74 2.42
C GLU A 115 4.98 -14.25 1.95
N ALA A 116 5.37 -13.91 0.70
CA ALA A 116 6.69 -14.22 0.14
C ALA A 116 7.82 -13.32 0.68
N GLY A 117 7.50 -12.31 1.48
CA GLY A 117 8.49 -11.35 2.00
C GLY A 117 9.05 -10.39 0.94
N TYR A 118 8.34 -10.22 -0.20
CA TYR A 118 8.76 -9.28 -1.24
C TYR A 118 8.69 -7.85 -0.70
N LYS A 119 9.80 -7.12 -0.85
CA LYS A 119 9.93 -5.78 -0.28
C LYS A 119 9.34 -4.74 -1.23
N ILE A 120 8.34 -4.01 -0.73
CA ILE A 120 7.78 -2.83 -1.38
C ILE A 120 8.04 -1.65 -0.44
N GLU A 121 8.73 -0.63 -0.94
CA GLU A 121 9.17 0.47 -0.09
C GLU A 121 7.98 1.25 0.46
N ARG A 122 6.99 1.53 -0.39
CA ARG A 122 5.86 2.37 -0.02
C ARG A 122 4.62 2.05 -0.85
N ILE A 123 3.46 2.08 -0.20
CA ILE A 123 2.15 1.97 -0.86
C ILE A 123 1.22 3.00 -0.20
N THR A 124 1.15 4.22 -0.77
CA THR A 124 0.23 5.28 -0.33
C THR A 124 -0.48 5.87 -1.53
N LEU A 125 -1.59 6.57 -1.30
CA LEU A 125 -2.29 7.24 -2.40
C LEU A 125 -1.36 8.25 -3.08
N ILE A 126 -1.39 8.28 -4.40
CA ILE A 126 -0.64 9.27 -5.19
C ILE A 126 -1.04 10.71 -4.84
N ASP A 127 -2.21 10.86 -4.25
CA ASP A 127 -2.77 12.12 -3.77
C ASP A 127 -1.94 12.75 -2.65
N ASP A 128 -1.19 11.96 -1.89
CA ASP A 128 -0.25 12.44 -0.87
C ASP A 128 0.97 13.14 -1.51
N TYR A 129 1.17 12.90 -2.81
CA TYR A 129 2.14 13.59 -3.68
C TYR A 129 1.47 14.61 -4.62
N ASN A 130 0.26 15.09 -4.27
CA ASN A 130 -0.55 15.98 -5.12
C ASN A 130 -0.85 15.41 -6.52
N ALA A 131 -0.90 14.09 -6.65
CA ALA A 131 -1.04 13.34 -7.90
C ALA A 131 0.06 13.65 -8.93
N ASP A 132 1.22 14.10 -8.47
CA ASP A 132 2.42 14.28 -9.28
C ASP A 132 3.20 12.96 -9.40
N ASP A 133 3.24 12.42 -10.62
CA ASP A 133 3.86 11.13 -10.89
C ASP A 133 5.35 11.13 -10.56
N GLU A 134 6.07 12.20 -10.94
CA GLU A 134 7.52 12.24 -10.79
C GLU A 134 7.91 12.24 -9.31
N THR A 135 7.23 13.04 -8.50
CA THR A 135 7.45 13.07 -7.05
C THR A 135 7.11 11.72 -6.41
N SER A 136 5.99 11.09 -6.81
CA SER A 136 5.60 9.76 -6.33
C SER A 136 6.62 8.68 -6.71
N MET A 137 7.10 8.70 -7.97
CA MET A 137 8.11 7.76 -8.47
C MET A 137 9.46 7.93 -7.76
N ARG A 138 9.90 9.16 -7.53
CA ARG A 138 11.13 9.46 -6.78
C ARG A 138 11.05 8.99 -5.33
N ALA A 139 9.85 9.02 -4.74
CA ALA A 139 9.59 8.45 -3.41
C ALA A 139 9.43 6.92 -3.44
N ASN A 140 9.65 6.28 -4.59
CA ASN A 140 9.46 4.85 -4.83
C ASN A 140 8.08 4.35 -4.39
N ASN A 141 7.04 5.19 -4.56
CA ASN A 141 5.69 4.88 -4.14
C ASN A 141 4.97 4.01 -5.16
N THR A 142 4.47 2.87 -4.72
CA THR A 142 3.60 1.98 -5.48
C THR A 142 2.21 2.61 -5.57
N SER A 143 1.69 2.83 -6.80
CA SER A 143 0.41 3.49 -7.03
C SER A 143 -0.32 2.92 -8.25
N CYS A 144 -1.64 3.18 -8.35
CA CYS A 144 -2.46 2.67 -9.46
C CYS A 144 -3.28 3.78 -10.12
N PHE A 145 -4.36 4.27 -9.48
CA PHE A 145 -5.23 5.26 -10.09
C PHE A 145 -4.63 6.68 -10.06
N ASN A 146 -4.52 7.29 -11.24
CA ASN A 146 -4.20 8.70 -11.41
C ASN A 146 -4.76 9.19 -12.74
N PHE A 147 -5.76 10.08 -12.75
CA PHE A 147 -6.37 10.57 -13.96
C PHE A 147 -5.46 11.59 -14.67
N ARG A 148 -4.74 11.14 -15.68
CA ARG A 148 -3.78 11.93 -16.46
C ARG A 148 -3.58 11.40 -17.87
N VAL A 149 -3.04 12.22 -18.74
CA VAL A 149 -2.54 11.79 -20.04
C VAL A 149 -1.15 11.16 -19.90
N VAL A 150 -0.76 10.37 -20.88
CA VAL A 150 0.64 9.91 -21.02
C VAL A 150 1.50 11.12 -21.36
N SER A 151 2.65 11.26 -20.68
CA SER A 151 3.57 12.38 -20.89
C SER A 151 3.90 12.59 -22.37
N GLY A 152 3.85 13.85 -22.82
CA GLY A 152 4.11 14.22 -24.22
C GLY A 152 3.00 13.86 -25.23
N THR A 153 1.83 13.40 -24.75
CA THR A 153 0.71 13.00 -25.62
C THR A 153 -0.64 13.57 -25.15
N THR A 154 -1.69 13.38 -25.97
CA THR A 154 -3.09 13.64 -25.60
C THR A 154 -3.83 12.39 -25.15
N LYS A 155 -3.18 11.22 -25.17
CA LYS A 155 -3.78 9.92 -24.84
C LYS A 155 -3.88 9.72 -23.34
N LEU A 156 -5.05 9.32 -22.84
CA LEU A 156 -5.22 8.95 -21.43
C LEU A 156 -4.35 7.74 -21.07
N SER A 157 -3.67 7.85 -19.93
CA SER A 157 -2.91 6.74 -19.35
C SER A 157 -3.84 5.62 -18.89
N LYS A 158 -3.35 4.40 -18.81
CA LYS A 158 -4.06 3.28 -18.16
C LYS A 158 -4.28 3.52 -16.66
N HIS A 159 -3.42 4.30 -16.02
CA HIS A 159 -3.64 4.79 -14.66
C HIS A 159 -4.91 5.62 -14.51
N SER A 160 -5.31 6.36 -15.56
CA SER A 160 -6.57 7.11 -15.59
C SER A 160 -7.82 6.22 -15.48
N GLN A 161 -7.69 4.94 -15.80
CA GLN A 161 -8.75 3.95 -15.68
C GLN A 161 -8.60 3.09 -14.40
N GLY A 162 -7.52 3.29 -13.62
CA GLY A 162 -7.16 2.42 -12.50
C GLY A 162 -6.80 0.99 -12.92
N LEU A 163 -6.29 0.79 -14.14
CA LEU A 163 -5.97 -0.51 -14.75
C LEU A 163 -4.47 -0.72 -14.96
N ALA A 164 -3.63 0.15 -14.42
CA ALA A 164 -2.19 -0.01 -14.40
C ALA A 164 -1.67 0.23 -12.99
N ILE A 165 -0.61 -0.47 -12.62
CA ILE A 165 0.05 -0.33 -11.33
C ILE A 165 1.55 -0.25 -11.53
N ASP A 166 2.18 0.70 -10.84
CA ASP A 166 3.62 0.81 -10.72
C ASP A 166 4.06 0.28 -9.35
N ILE A 167 4.90 -0.75 -9.33
CA ILE A 167 5.43 -1.35 -8.10
C ILE A 167 6.91 -0.98 -7.98
N ASN A 168 7.29 -0.30 -6.89
CA ASN A 168 8.66 0.19 -6.69
C ASN A 168 9.23 0.88 -7.95
N PRO A 169 8.58 1.92 -8.49
CA PRO A 169 8.89 2.47 -9.82
C PRO A 169 10.31 3.02 -9.94
N LEU A 170 10.93 3.44 -8.83
CA LEU A 170 12.33 3.87 -8.82
C LEU A 170 13.30 2.71 -9.09
N PHE A 171 12.96 1.50 -8.62
CA PHE A 171 13.77 0.29 -8.82
C PHE A 171 13.34 -0.50 -10.06
N ASN A 172 12.11 -0.28 -10.53
CA ASN A 172 11.55 -0.92 -11.73
C ASN A 172 11.14 0.16 -12.75
N PRO A 173 12.09 0.93 -13.30
CA PRO A 173 11.78 2.00 -14.23
C PRO A 173 11.23 1.42 -15.55
N HIS A 174 10.28 2.12 -16.16
CA HIS A 174 9.85 1.82 -17.51
C HIS A 174 10.99 2.14 -18.49
N VAL A 175 11.46 1.13 -19.21
CA VAL A 175 12.46 1.29 -20.28
C VAL A 175 11.72 1.32 -21.63
N SER A 176 11.73 2.47 -22.32
CA SER A 176 11.21 2.56 -23.68
C SER A 176 12.14 1.84 -24.66
N GLN A 177 11.56 1.08 -25.61
CA GLN A 177 12.35 0.53 -26.72
C GLN A 177 12.84 1.71 -27.58
N GLY A 178 14.10 2.10 -27.45
CA GLY A 178 14.72 3.17 -28.25
C GLY A 178 15.51 4.20 -27.44
N GLY A 179 15.82 3.94 -26.17
CA GLY A 179 16.75 4.74 -25.35
C GLY A 179 18.02 3.99 -25.09
#